data_f6d23c94ea5b1c7905f7776bb78d19c6
#
_entry.id   f6d23c94ea5b1c7905f7776bb78d19c6
#
_cell.length_a   1.000
_cell.length_b   1.000
_cell.length_c   1.000
_cell.angle_alpha   90.00
_cell.angle_beta   90.00
_cell.angle_gamma   90.00
#
_symmetry.space_group_name_H-M   'P 1'
#
loop_
_entity.id
_entity.type
_entity.pdbx_description
1 polymer ?
#
loop_
_entity_poly.entity_id
_entity_poly.type
_entity_poly.pdbx_seq_one_letter_code
_entity_poly.pdbx_strand_id
1 'polypeptide(L)'
;TQALQKTIDTCSQKGGTVFLGAGVWLTGPLKIPANVRIRLERGAILKADMQACARAMNDVLASDEGKLNVNSSFILVNGVNNVHFEGNGVIDGSFMNLSSKEAKELARAVLNDDRKAFEGLSLSSSDSAPFENLICLNNVTNASVKGLTIITASKNGLVIEGSHKILLEDIRTAKTVTDDDNKVLSINCATAADA
;
A
#
# COMPACT_ATOMS: atom_id res chain seq x y z
N THR A 1 -0.41 2.77 13.33
CA THR A 1 0.14 1.43 13.00
C THR A 1 -0.31 0.38 14.02
N GLN A 2 0.04 0.51 15.30
CA GLN A 2 -0.22 -0.52 16.32
C GLN A 2 -1.69 -0.95 16.41
N ALA A 3 -2.63 0.00 16.41
CA ALA A 3 -4.06 -0.33 16.49
C ALA A 3 -4.54 -1.14 15.27
N LEU A 4 -4.13 -0.74 14.05
CA LEU A 4 -4.51 -1.47 12.84
C LEU A 4 -3.86 -2.85 12.79
N GLN A 5 -2.57 -2.97 13.12
CA GLN A 5 -1.88 -4.25 13.18
C GLN A 5 -2.56 -5.19 14.18
N LYS A 6 -2.86 -4.71 15.40
CA LYS A 6 -3.57 -5.51 16.41
C LYS A 6 -4.94 -5.99 15.93
N THR A 7 -5.66 -5.14 15.19
CA THR A 7 -6.95 -5.53 14.60
C THR A 7 -6.78 -6.64 13.58
N ILE A 8 -5.78 -6.53 12.70
CA ILE A 8 -5.41 -7.55 11.70
C ILE A 8 -5.06 -8.87 12.39
N ASP A 9 -4.19 -8.82 13.41
CA ASP A 9 -3.74 -9.99 14.15
C ASP A 9 -4.90 -10.68 14.89
N THR A 10 -5.80 -9.91 15.49
CA THR A 10 -6.99 -10.46 16.16
C THR A 10 -7.96 -11.09 15.15
N CYS A 11 -8.14 -10.45 14.00
CA CYS A 11 -8.99 -10.95 12.93
C CYS A 11 -8.49 -12.31 12.40
N SER A 12 -7.17 -12.48 12.26
CA SER A 12 -6.55 -13.69 11.73
C SER A 12 -6.83 -14.95 12.57
N GLN A 13 -6.97 -14.78 13.88
CA GLN A 13 -7.16 -15.92 14.81
C GLN A 13 -8.43 -16.72 14.54
N LYS A 14 -9.47 -16.06 14.03
CA LYS A 14 -10.76 -16.69 13.73
C LYS A 14 -11.08 -16.73 12.24
N GLY A 15 -10.24 -16.13 11.44
CA GLY A 15 -10.57 -15.76 10.07
C GLY A 15 -11.59 -14.61 10.03
N GLY A 16 -11.45 -13.69 9.08
CA GLY A 16 -12.41 -12.60 8.99
C GLY A 16 -11.98 -11.47 8.08
N THR A 17 -12.75 -10.38 8.15
CA THR A 17 -12.51 -9.19 7.31
C THR A 17 -12.22 -7.99 8.18
N VAL A 18 -11.07 -7.37 7.94
CA VAL A 18 -10.76 -6.03 8.42
C VAL A 18 -11.30 -5.02 7.42
N PHE A 19 -12.26 -4.23 7.84
CA PHE A 19 -12.95 -3.27 7.00
C PHE A 19 -12.40 -1.87 7.23
N LEU A 20 -11.92 -1.24 6.16
CA LEU A 20 -11.46 0.15 6.15
C LEU A 20 -12.48 0.99 5.41
N GLY A 21 -13.27 1.78 6.15
CA GLY A 21 -14.24 2.72 5.60
C GLY A 21 -13.57 3.93 4.96
N ALA A 22 -14.39 4.75 4.27
CA ALA A 22 -13.91 5.95 3.60
C ALA A 22 -13.13 6.88 4.53
N GLY A 23 -11.98 7.39 4.07
CA GLY A 23 -11.06 8.25 4.81
C GLY A 23 -9.61 7.85 4.63
N VAL A 24 -8.70 8.61 5.25
CA VAL A 24 -7.26 8.35 5.19
C VAL A 24 -6.82 7.59 6.44
N TRP A 25 -6.29 6.39 6.22
CA TRP A 25 -5.76 5.49 7.24
C TRP A 25 -4.23 5.53 7.21
N LEU A 26 -3.64 6.45 7.97
CA LEU A 26 -2.19 6.62 8.01
C LEU A 26 -1.55 5.54 8.90
N THR A 27 -0.59 4.79 8.36
CA THR A 27 0.05 3.68 9.07
C THR A 27 1.50 3.46 8.65
N GLY A 28 2.31 2.93 9.57
CA GLY A 28 3.61 2.34 9.23
C GLY A 28 3.45 0.97 8.57
N PRO A 29 4.56 0.23 8.38
CA PRO A 29 4.54 -1.08 7.75
C PRO A 29 3.59 -2.05 8.46
N LEU A 30 2.93 -2.89 7.66
CA LEU A 30 1.98 -3.90 8.12
C LEU A 30 2.46 -5.30 7.73
N LYS A 31 2.37 -6.24 8.67
CA LYS A 31 2.53 -7.67 8.42
C LYS A 31 1.17 -8.33 8.42
N ILE A 32 0.84 -9.03 7.34
CA ILE A 32 -0.47 -9.64 7.19
C ILE A 32 -0.37 -11.13 7.46
N PRO A 33 -1.01 -11.62 8.53
CA PRO A 33 -1.04 -13.05 8.87
C PRO A 33 -2.05 -13.82 7.99
N ALA A 34 -2.08 -15.14 8.15
CA ALA A 34 -3.01 -16.01 7.43
C ALA A 34 -4.48 -15.72 7.76
N ASN A 35 -5.37 -16.14 6.87
CA ASN A 35 -6.83 -16.14 7.07
C ASN A 35 -7.43 -14.74 7.29
N VAL A 36 -6.87 -13.74 6.65
CA VAL A 36 -7.35 -12.34 6.75
C VAL A 36 -7.78 -11.83 5.39
N ARG A 37 -8.92 -11.16 5.39
CA ARG A 37 -9.36 -10.32 4.29
C ARG A 37 -9.28 -8.86 4.71
N ILE A 38 -8.63 -8.03 3.89
CA ILE A 38 -8.57 -6.58 4.08
C ILE A 38 -9.42 -5.95 2.99
N ARG A 39 -10.51 -5.31 3.39
CA ARG A 39 -11.43 -4.66 2.48
C ARG A 39 -11.36 -3.15 2.63
N LEU A 40 -10.94 -2.49 1.54
CA LEU A 40 -10.92 -1.04 1.43
C LEU A 40 -12.18 -0.58 0.70
N GLU A 41 -13.03 0.16 1.38
CA GLU A 41 -14.21 0.72 0.77
C GLU A 41 -13.85 1.84 -0.22
N ARG A 42 -14.80 2.18 -1.08
CA ARG A 42 -14.65 3.33 -1.96
C ARG A 42 -14.40 4.60 -1.13
N GLY A 43 -13.31 5.31 -1.44
CA GLY A 43 -12.84 6.48 -0.66
C GLY A 43 -11.98 6.14 0.55
N ALA A 44 -11.68 4.87 0.81
CA ALA A 44 -10.66 4.50 1.77
C ALA A 44 -9.26 4.63 1.12
N ILE A 45 -8.34 5.27 1.82
CA ILE A 45 -6.94 5.42 1.43
C ILE A 45 -6.08 4.87 2.56
N LEU A 46 -5.48 3.71 2.36
CA LEU A 46 -4.46 3.17 3.26
C LEU A 46 -3.11 3.77 2.87
N LYS A 47 -2.66 4.75 3.64
CA LYS A 47 -1.49 5.56 3.33
C LYS A 47 -0.30 5.24 4.22
N ALA A 48 0.88 5.15 3.58
CA ALA A 48 2.13 4.98 4.30
C ALA A 48 2.50 6.26 5.08
N ASP A 49 2.76 6.09 6.38
CA ASP A 49 3.35 7.12 7.24
C ASP A 49 4.87 7.07 7.12
N MET A 50 5.45 8.11 6.53
CA MET A 50 6.89 8.18 6.29
C MET A 50 7.70 8.01 7.57
N GLN A 51 7.32 8.67 8.66
CA GLN A 51 8.08 8.62 9.91
C GLN A 51 8.01 7.23 10.55
N ALA A 52 6.82 6.61 10.55
CA ALA A 52 6.65 5.27 11.08
C ALA A 52 7.36 4.22 10.21
N CYS A 53 7.35 4.40 8.88
CA CYS A 53 8.08 3.53 7.95
C CYS A 53 9.60 3.67 8.13
N ALA A 54 10.13 4.88 8.20
CA ALA A 54 11.56 5.14 8.39
C ALA A 54 12.08 4.55 9.73
N ARG A 55 11.31 4.70 10.82
CA ARG A 55 11.68 4.09 12.11
C ARG A 55 11.73 2.57 12.02
N ALA A 56 10.70 1.94 11.45
CA ALA A 56 10.66 0.49 11.31
C ALA A 56 11.81 -0.05 10.45
N MET A 57 12.23 0.70 9.42
CA MET A 57 13.37 0.32 8.58
C MET A 57 14.70 0.48 9.32
N ASN A 58 14.88 1.53 10.12
CA ASN A 58 16.07 1.68 10.95
C ASN A 58 16.20 0.53 11.97
N ASP A 59 15.09 0.08 12.56
CA ASP A 59 15.07 -1.07 13.45
C ASP A 59 15.49 -2.37 12.76
N VAL A 60 15.08 -2.56 11.50
CA VAL A 60 15.49 -3.72 10.68
C VAL A 60 16.98 -3.64 10.30
N LEU A 61 17.50 -2.45 9.99
CA LEU A 61 18.92 -2.27 9.66
C LEU A 61 19.84 -2.42 10.88
N ALA A 62 19.33 -2.10 12.07
CA ALA A 62 20.07 -2.26 13.32
C ALA A 62 20.07 -3.72 13.83
N SER A 63 19.15 -4.54 13.41
CA SER A 63 19.17 -5.98 13.67
C SER A 63 20.16 -6.65 12.70
N ASP A 64 21.05 -7.51 13.26
CA ASP A 64 22.11 -8.22 12.52
C ASP A 64 21.63 -9.10 11.34
N GLU A 65 20.33 -9.12 11.08
CA GLU A 65 19.69 -9.80 9.95
C GLU A 65 19.77 -9.05 8.63
N GLY A 66 20.64 -8.08 8.48
CA GLY A 66 21.04 -7.20 7.36
C GLY A 66 20.72 -7.59 5.91
N LYS A 67 19.65 -8.33 5.67
CA LYS A 67 19.11 -8.69 4.36
C LYS A 67 17.87 -7.85 4.06
N LEU A 68 18.11 -6.76 3.39
CA LEU A 68 17.17 -5.86 2.72
C LEU A 68 16.40 -6.56 1.60
N ASN A 69 15.56 -7.56 1.81
CA ASN A 69 14.85 -8.08 0.67
C ASN A 69 13.34 -8.14 0.89
N VAL A 70 12.85 -9.17 1.51
CA VAL A 70 11.40 -9.36 1.67
C VAL A 70 10.82 -8.43 2.75
N ASN A 71 11.63 -8.10 3.77
CA ASN A 71 11.20 -7.28 4.90
C ASN A 71 11.09 -5.78 4.56
N SER A 72 11.64 -5.35 3.42
CA SER A 72 11.56 -3.95 2.97
C SER A 72 10.27 -3.66 2.22
N SER A 73 9.13 -3.91 2.86
CA SER A 73 7.80 -3.73 2.26
C SER A 73 6.87 -2.96 3.19
N PHE A 74 6.03 -2.11 2.61
CA PHE A 74 4.99 -1.42 3.37
C PHE A 74 3.90 -2.41 3.83
N ILE A 75 3.48 -3.31 2.94
CA ILE A 75 2.58 -4.41 3.26
C ILE A 75 3.30 -5.72 2.94
N LEU A 76 3.58 -6.51 3.98
CA LEU A 76 4.25 -7.79 3.84
C LEU A 76 3.31 -8.95 4.16
N VAL A 77 3.19 -9.87 3.22
CA VAL A 77 2.56 -11.18 3.37
C VAL A 77 3.63 -12.23 3.12
N ASN A 78 4.02 -12.99 4.12
CA ASN A 78 5.16 -13.90 4.01
C ASN A 78 4.89 -15.26 4.64
N GLY A 79 5.04 -16.34 3.85
CA GLY A 79 4.93 -17.71 4.32
C GLY A 79 3.55 -18.10 4.87
N VAL A 80 2.48 -17.45 4.42
CA VAL A 80 1.12 -17.66 4.93
C VAL A 80 0.13 -17.99 3.81
N ASN A 81 -1.09 -18.32 4.17
CA ASN A 81 -2.16 -18.65 3.23
C ASN A 81 -3.46 -17.89 3.50
N ASN A 82 -4.37 -17.91 2.54
CA ASN A 82 -5.71 -17.32 2.63
C ASN A 82 -5.68 -15.82 2.97
N VAL A 83 -4.98 -15.03 2.17
CA VAL A 83 -4.90 -13.58 2.35
C VAL A 83 -5.54 -12.88 1.17
N HIS A 84 -6.49 -12.00 1.44
CA HIS A 84 -7.24 -11.32 0.38
C HIS A 84 -7.27 -9.81 0.62
N PHE A 85 -6.96 -9.06 -0.41
CA PHE A 85 -7.16 -7.61 -0.47
C PHE A 85 -8.26 -7.33 -1.48
N GLU A 86 -9.27 -6.58 -1.11
CA GLU A 86 -10.40 -6.32 -1.99
C GLU A 86 -11.05 -4.95 -1.76
N GLY A 87 -11.83 -4.52 -2.72
CA GLY A 87 -12.63 -3.30 -2.63
C GLY A 87 -12.27 -2.28 -3.72
N ASN A 88 -12.71 -1.04 -3.52
CA ASN A 88 -12.52 0.06 -4.47
C ASN A 88 -11.72 1.22 -3.86
N GLY A 89 -10.90 0.91 -2.86
CA GLY A 89 -10.04 1.89 -2.19
C GLY A 89 -8.66 1.98 -2.81
N VAL A 90 -7.80 2.73 -2.14
CA VAL A 90 -6.42 3.04 -2.56
C VAL A 90 -5.44 2.56 -1.52
N ILE A 91 -4.36 1.92 -1.97
CA ILE A 91 -3.15 1.71 -1.17
C ILE A 91 -2.11 2.71 -1.69
N ASP A 92 -1.75 3.68 -0.84
CA ASP A 92 -0.91 4.81 -1.21
C ASP A 92 0.43 4.76 -0.48
N GLY A 93 1.48 4.41 -1.21
CA GLY A 93 2.87 4.43 -0.76
C GLY A 93 3.61 5.71 -1.12
N SER A 94 2.94 6.71 -1.67
CA SER A 94 3.57 7.99 -1.95
C SER A 94 3.82 8.74 -0.64
N PHE A 95 5.03 9.24 -0.46
CA PHE A 95 5.43 10.02 0.73
C PHE A 95 5.06 11.48 0.57
N MET A 96 3.79 11.75 0.33
CA MET A 96 3.30 13.12 0.28
C MET A 96 3.05 13.61 1.70
N ASN A 97 3.70 14.69 2.12
CA ASN A 97 3.32 15.45 3.30
C ASN A 97 2.03 16.23 2.99
N LEU A 98 0.91 15.53 2.96
CA LEU A 98 -0.39 16.16 2.76
C LEU A 98 -0.82 16.86 4.05
N SER A 99 -1.14 18.14 3.96
CA SER A 99 -1.93 18.81 5.00
C SER A 99 -3.30 18.12 5.13
N SER A 100 -3.97 18.33 6.26
CA SER A 100 -5.32 17.76 6.47
C SER A 100 -6.33 18.19 5.38
N LYS A 101 -6.11 19.35 4.75
CA LYS A 101 -6.93 19.86 3.66
C LYS A 101 -6.68 19.06 2.38
N GLU A 102 -5.42 18.91 1.99
CA GLU A 102 -5.00 18.14 0.80
C GLU A 102 -5.40 16.66 0.90
N ALA A 103 -5.26 16.05 2.09
CA ALA A 103 -5.72 14.70 2.33
C ALA A 103 -7.23 14.53 2.11
N LYS A 104 -8.05 15.53 2.52
CA LYS A 104 -9.49 15.52 2.28
C LYS A 104 -9.84 15.73 0.81
N GLU A 105 -9.10 16.60 0.11
CA GLU A 105 -9.27 16.84 -1.33
C GLU A 105 -8.92 15.59 -2.13
N LEU A 106 -7.82 14.91 -1.79
CA LEU A 106 -7.43 13.64 -2.38
C LEU A 106 -8.50 12.56 -2.15
N ALA A 107 -9.02 12.44 -0.94
CA ALA A 107 -10.10 11.50 -0.64
C ALA A 107 -11.37 11.77 -1.46
N ARG A 108 -11.72 13.04 -1.68
CA ARG A 108 -12.85 13.43 -2.55
C ARG A 108 -12.59 13.12 -4.01
N ALA A 109 -11.38 13.39 -4.49
CA ALA A 109 -10.98 13.08 -5.86
C ALA A 109 -11.09 11.58 -6.16
N VAL A 110 -10.65 10.73 -5.22
CA VAL A 110 -10.80 9.27 -5.32
C VAL A 110 -12.28 8.85 -5.33
N LEU A 111 -13.11 9.48 -4.50
CA LEU A 111 -14.56 9.20 -4.47
C LEU A 111 -15.26 9.54 -5.78
N ASN A 112 -14.80 10.61 -6.44
CA ASN A 112 -15.42 11.12 -7.66
C ASN A 112 -14.78 10.59 -8.95
N ASP A 113 -13.76 9.72 -8.85
CA ASP A 113 -12.92 9.26 -9.97
C ASP A 113 -12.30 10.43 -10.76
N ASP A 114 -12.02 11.54 -10.08
CA ASP A 114 -11.51 12.77 -10.66
C ASP A 114 -9.97 12.72 -10.78
N ARG A 115 -9.52 12.30 -11.95
CA ARG A 115 -8.09 12.18 -12.26
C ARG A 115 -7.36 13.52 -12.28
N LYS A 116 -8.05 14.61 -12.61
CA LYS A 116 -7.44 15.96 -12.70
C LYS A 116 -7.10 16.54 -11.33
N ALA A 117 -7.79 16.11 -10.29
CA ALA A 117 -7.50 16.56 -8.93
C ALA A 117 -6.11 16.11 -8.42
N PHE A 118 -5.49 15.13 -9.07
CA PHE A 118 -4.13 14.69 -8.76
C PHE A 118 -3.04 15.56 -9.41
N GLU A 119 -3.38 16.28 -10.48
CA GLU A 119 -2.42 17.09 -11.26
C GLU A 119 -1.94 18.36 -10.52
N GLY A 120 -2.59 18.77 -9.46
CA GLY A 120 -2.27 19.99 -8.68
C GLY A 120 -1.55 19.77 -7.36
N LEU A 121 -1.28 18.51 -6.98
CA LEU A 121 -0.65 18.20 -5.70
C LEU A 121 0.87 18.31 -5.81
N SER A 122 1.46 19.25 -5.06
CA SER A 122 2.92 19.34 -4.91
C SER A 122 3.40 18.19 -4.03
N LEU A 123 4.13 17.26 -4.63
CA LEU A 123 4.71 16.12 -3.93
C LEU A 123 6.17 16.44 -3.58
N SER A 124 6.49 16.56 -2.29
CA SER A 124 7.88 16.53 -1.88
C SER A 124 8.34 15.07 -1.93
N SER A 125 9.08 14.69 -2.94
CA SER A 125 9.80 13.42 -2.96
C SER A 125 11.02 13.58 -2.05
N SER A 126 11.04 12.95 -0.89
CA SER A 126 12.32 12.64 -0.27
C SER A 126 12.95 11.49 -1.05
N ASP A 127 14.22 11.63 -1.41
CA ASP A 127 14.97 10.85 -2.39
C ASP A 127 15.04 9.32 -2.20
N SER A 128 14.35 8.75 -1.23
CA SER A 128 14.25 7.29 -1.08
C SER A 128 13.01 6.89 -0.30
N ALA A 129 12.11 6.19 -0.96
CA ALA A 129 11.09 5.44 -0.24
C ALA A 129 11.79 4.52 0.78
N PRO A 130 11.35 4.49 2.06
CA PRO A 130 12.00 3.67 3.08
C PRO A 130 11.77 2.17 2.86
N PHE A 131 11.07 1.77 1.80
CA PHE A 131 10.86 0.38 1.41
C PHE A 131 11.00 0.20 -0.10
N GLU A 132 11.47 -0.96 -0.52
CA GLU A 132 11.59 -1.29 -1.95
C GLU A 132 10.24 -1.66 -2.57
N ASN A 133 9.39 -2.33 -1.80
CA ASN A 133 8.11 -2.85 -2.28
C ASN A 133 6.95 -2.21 -1.53
N LEU A 134 5.91 -1.80 -2.23
CA LEU A 134 4.69 -1.35 -1.56
C LEU A 134 3.92 -2.55 -0.98
N ILE A 135 3.68 -3.57 -1.80
CA ILE A 135 3.05 -4.83 -1.39
C ILE A 135 3.95 -5.98 -1.81
N CYS A 136 4.25 -6.89 -0.90
CA CYS A 136 5.00 -8.09 -1.18
C CYS A 136 4.24 -9.33 -0.72
N LEU A 137 3.96 -10.25 -1.66
CA LEU A 137 3.43 -11.59 -1.43
C LEU A 137 4.56 -12.59 -1.65
N ASN A 138 5.17 -13.07 -0.56
CA ASN A 138 6.30 -13.99 -0.62
C ASN A 138 5.94 -15.35 -0.01
N ASN A 139 6.11 -16.41 -0.78
CA ASN A 139 5.76 -17.78 -0.38
C ASN A 139 4.30 -17.89 0.15
N VAL A 140 3.36 -17.27 -0.56
CA VAL A 140 1.94 -17.20 -0.20
C VAL A 140 1.16 -18.21 -1.05
N THR A 141 0.19 -18.88 -0.44
CA THR A 141 -0.74 -19.75 -1.14
C THR A 141 -2.17 -19.27 -0.97
N ASN A 142 -2.95 -19.23 -2.06
CA ASN A 142 -4.34 -18.80 -2.06
C ASN A 142 -4.49 -17.35 -1.57
N ALA A 143 -4.10 -16.40 -2.41
CA ALA A 143 -4.29 -14.99 -2.14
C ALA A 143 -4.96 -14.28 -3.32
N SER A 144 -5.55 -13.13 -3.05
CA SER A 144 -6.11 -12.29 -4.11
C SER A 144 -5.94 -10.80 -3.81
N VAL A 145 -5.79 -10.03 -4.89
CA VAL A 145 -5.85 -8.56 -4.86
C VAL A 145 -6.86 -8.13 -5.92
N LYS A 146 -7.95 -7.47 -5.49
CA LYS A 146 -9.07 -7.16 -6.37
C LYS A 146 -9.59 -5.74 -6.22
N GLY A 147 -9.80 -5.06 -7.34
CA GLY A 147 -10.50 -3.77 -7.43
C GLY A 147 -9.73 -2.57 -6.87
N LEU A 148 -8.50 -2.76 -6.42
CA LEU A 148 -7.73 -1.74 -5.71
C LEU A 148 -6.91 -0.86 -6.65
N THR A 149 -6.74 0.40 -6.25
CA THR A 149 -5.77 1.31 -6.85
C THR A 149 -4.50 1.33 -6.00
N ILE A 150 -3.36 1.12 -6.63
CA ILE A 150 -2.04 1.11 -6.00
C ILE A 150 -1.25 2.32 -6.48
N ILE A 151 -0.90 3.23 -5.57
CA ILE A 151 -0.05 4.40 -5.85
C ILE A 151 1.29 4.15 -5.19
N THR A 152 2.36 4.11 -5.97
CA THR A 152 3.70 3.84 -5.45
C THR A 152 4.71 4.92 -5.80
N ALA A 153 5.53 5.31 -4.80
CA ALA A 153 6.81 5.98 -5.00
C ALA A 153 7.98 5.00 -4.83
N SER A 154 7.71 3.76 -4.42
CA SER A 154 8.69 2.68 -4.26
C SER A 154 9.15 2.15 -5.61
N LYS A 155 10.24 1.36 -5.60
CA LYS A 155 10.75 0.67 -6.78
C LYS A 155 9.70 -0.25 -7.40
N ASN A 156 8.98 -0.99 -6.54
CA ASN A 156 7.96 -1.94 -6.96
C ASN A 156 6.61 -1.65 -6.26
N GLY A 157 5.51 -1.70 -7.01
CA GLY A 157 4.15 -1.56 -6.47
C GLY A 157 3.67 -2.87 -5.83
N LEU A 158 3.62 -3.95 -6.60
CA LEU A 158 3.23 -5.28 -6.15
C LEU A 158 4.30 -6.29 -6.59
N VAL A 159 4.82 -7.05 -5.63
CA VAL A 159 5.76 -8.15 -5.86
C VAL A 159 5.13 -9.45 -5.43
N ILE A 160 5.23 -10.47 -6.27
CA ILE A 160 4.76 -11.84 -6.00
C ILE A 160 5.93 -12.78 -6.23
N GLU A 161 6.37 -13.48 -5.19
CA GLU A 161 7.53 -14.34 -5.25
C GLU A 161 7.24 -15.66 -4.55
N GLY A 162 7.62 -16.79 -5.17
CA GLY A 162 7.44 -18.14 -4.61
C GLY A 162 6.00 -18.51 -4.25
N SER A 163 5.01 -17.78 -4.78
CA SER A 163 3.61 -17.88 -4.36
C SER A 163 2.76 -18.68 -5.36
N HIS A 164 1.67 -19.29 -4.89
CA HIS A 164 0.80 -20.14 -5.67
C HIS A 164 -0.68 -19.80 -5.49
N LYS A 165 -1.49 -19.99 -6.54
CA LYS A 165 -2.93 -19.68 -6.54
C LYS A 165 -3.20 -18.22 -6.18
N ILE A 166 -2.57 -17.32 -6.91
CA ILE A 166 -2.74 -15.88 -6.74
C ILE A 166 -3.70 -15.37 -7.81
N LEU A 167 -4.70 -14.63 -7.39
CA LEU A 167 -5.66 -13.99 -8.28
C LEU A 167 -5.49 -12.49 -8.22
N LEU A 168 -5.20 -11.89 -9.36
CA LEU A 168 -5.15 -10.44 -9.56
C LEU A 168 -6.32 -10.04 -10.46
N GLU A 169 -7.15 -9.12 -10.02
CA GLU A 169 -8.36 -8.73 -10.75
C GLU A 169 -8.62 -7.23 -10.57
N ASP A 170 -8.82 -6.52 -11.68
CA ASP A 170 -9.15 -5.08 -11.71
C ASP A 170 -8.21 -4.22 -10.85
N ILE A 171 -6.90 -4.45 -10.97
CA ILE A 171 -5.89 -3.65 -10.26
C ILE A 171 -5.48 -2.48 -11.13
N ARG A 172 -5.53 -1.28 -10.56
CA ARG A 172 -5.02 -0.06 -11.16
C ARG A 172 -3.73 0.33 -10.48
N THR A 173 -2.69 0.61 -11.24
CA THR A 173 -1.42 1.09 -10.71
C THR A 173 -1.16 2.51 -11.18
N ALA A 174 -0.73 3.36 -10.25
CA ALA A 174 -0.27 4.70 -10.56
C ALA A 174 1.14 4.89 -10.00
N LYS A 175 2.05 5.42 -10.81
CA LYS A 175 3.39 5.82 -10.37
C LYS A 175 3.49 7.34 -10.49
N THR A 176 3.90 7.99 -9.41
CA THR A 176 4.22 9.41 -9.44
C THR A 176 5.54 9.63 -10.17
N VAL A 177 5.52 10.50 -11.16
CA VAL A 177 6.72 10.98 -11.86
C VAL A 177 6.92 12.42 -11.45
N THR A 178 8.08 12.75 -10.91
CA THR A 178 8.47 14.11 -10.52
C THR A 178 9.48 14.68 -11.50
N ASP A 179 9.51 16.00 -11.70
CA ASP A 179 10.58 16.71 -12.36
C ASP A 179 11.77 16.96 -11.41
N ASP A 180 12.80 17.64 -11.91
CA ASP A 180 14.01 17.96 -11.14
C ASP A 180 13.71 18.87 -9.92
N ASP A 181 12.58 19.58 -9.92
CA ASP A 181 12.09 20.40 -8.80
C ASP A 181 11.14 19.62 -7.87
N ASN A 182 11.04 18.30 -8.03
CA ASN A 182 10.12 17.41 -7.28
C ASN A 182 8.63 17.69 -7.48
N LYS A 183 8.26 18.37 -8.56
CA LYS A 183 6.88 18.60 -8.93
C LYS A 183 6.33 17.41 -9.70
N VAL A 184 5.13 16.98 -9.35
CA VAL A 184 4.46 15.89 -10.08
C VAL A 184 4.15 16.32 -11.49
N LEU A 185 4.76 15.64 -12.46
CA LEU A 185 4.53 15.86 -13.89
C LEU A 185 3.39 14.99 -14.42
N SER A 186 3.27 13.77 -13.91
CA SER A 186 2.21 12.86 -14.34
C SER A 186 2.00 11.72 -13.36
N ILE A 187 0.80 11.18 -13.35
CA ILE A 187 0.48 9.90 -12.73
C ILE A 187 0.22 8.91 -13.86
N ASN A 188 1.15 7.98 -14.07
CA ASN A 188 0.97 6.91 -15.03
C ASN A 188 0.13 5.80 -14.40
N CYS A 189 -1.11 5.65 -14.89
CA CYS A 189 -1.97 4.54 -14.53
C CYS A 189 -1.83 3.44 -15.60
N ALA A 190 -1.43 2.25 -15.18
CA ALA A 190 -1.54 1.05 -15.99
C ALA A 190 -2.62 0.14 -15.39
N THR A 191 -3.47 -0.42 -16.22
CA THR A 191 -4.37 -1.51 -15.84
C THR A 191 -3.61 -2.81 -16.05
N ALA A 192 -3.45 -3.62 -15.01
CA ALA A 192 -3.03 -5.00 -15.22
C ALA A 192 -4.25 -5.73 -15.82
N ALA A 193 -4.09 -6.24 -17.03
CA ALA A 193 -5.04 -7.17 -17.58
C ALA A 193 -4.96 -8.49 -16.81
N ASP A 194 -6.11 -9.17 -16.69
CA ASP A 194 -6.22 -10.46 -16.01
C ASP A 194 -5.14 -11.43 -16.52
N ALA A 195 -4.33 -11.94 -15.61
CA ALA A 195 -3.35 -12.98 -15.86
C ALA A 195 -3.73 -14.29 -15.18
#